data_d98a2a85b39f8c2de9dfd8268c0b903d
#
_entry.id   d98a2a85b39f8c2de9dfd8268c0b903d
#
_cell.length_a   1.000
_cell.length_b   1.000
_cell.length_c   1.000
_cell.angle_alpha   90.00
_cell.angle_beta   90.00
_cell.angle_gamma   90.00
#
_symmetry.space_group_name_H-M   'P 1'
#
loop_
_entity.id
_entity.type
_entity.pdbx_description
1 polymer ?
#
loop_
_entity_poly.entity_id
_entity_poly.type
_entity_poly.pdbx_seq_one_letter_code
_entity_poly.pdbx_strand_id
1 'polypeptide(L)'
;MPPFQFCPRCAAPLIERSVQRELRNVCSADCGFIHYDNPTPVVAAVVEHNGMVLLAHNRGWPPALRSFYGLITGFLERAETPEQCALREVKEELDLDGTLATLIGVYAFEQMNQVIIAYHVPASGAVRLNEELDDFRHIPLAECRAWASGTGLALRDFLRTRGIEPAMLEIPRRRAE
;
A
#
# COMPACT_ATOMS: atom_id res chain seq x y z
N MET A 1 1.82 -2.47 -20.95
CA MET A 1 2.42 -3.74 -21.45
C MET A 1 2.28 -4.79 -20.37
N PRO A 2 2.09 -6.06 -20.70
CA PRO A 2 2.12 -7.11 -19.67
C PRO A 2 3.50 -7.12 -19.00
N PRO A 3 3.58 -7.35 -17.69
CA PRO A 3 4.84 -7.31 -16.97
C PRO A 3 5.85 -8.39 -17.41
N PHE A 4 5.35 -9.44 -18.08
CA PHE A 4 6.17 -10.53 -18.60
C PHE A 4 5.97 -10.68 -20.09
N GLN A 5 7.08 -10.70 -20.83
CA GLN A 5 7.10 -11.07 -22.27
C GLN A 5 7.44 -12.54 -22.46
N PHE A 6 8.14 -13.13 -21.49
CA PHE A 6 8.59 -14.51 -21.52
C PHE A 6 8.11 -15.29 -20.31
N CYS A 7 7.94 -16.58 -20.51
CA CYS A 7 7.55 -17.51 -19.46
C CYS A 7 8.66 -17.65 -18.39
N PRO A 8 8.38 -17.40 -17.09
CA PRO A 8 9.39 -17.52 -16.05
C PRO A 8 9.81 -18.97 -15.76
N ARG A 9 9.09 -19.97 -16.31
CA ARG A 9 9.44 -21.40 -16.15
C ARG A 9 10.37 -21.94 -17.21
N CYS A 10 10.21 -21.48 -18.49
CA CYS A 10 10.94 -22.09 -19.60
C CYS A 10 11.46 -21.06 -20.62
N ALA A 11 11.33 -19.77 -20.35
CA ALA A 11 11.77 -18.66 -21.19
C ALA A 11 11.10 -18.59 -22.60
N ALA A 12 10.13 -19.43 -22.92
CA ALA A 12 9.38 -19.29 -24.15
C ALA A 12 8.52 -18.01 -24.14
N PRO A 13 8.22 -17.39 -25.29
CA PRO A 13 7.35 -16.22 -25.34
C PRO A 13 5.98 -16.49 -24.73
N LEU A 14 5.38 -15.47 -24.12
CA LEU A 14 3.99 -15.50 -23.71
C LEU A 14 3.11 -15.04 -24.88
N ILE A 15 1.98 -15.72 -25.05
CA ILE A 15 0.96 -15.42 -26.08
C ILE A 15 -0.40 -15.26 -25.39
N GLU A 16 -1.27 -14.42 -25.95
CA GLU A 16 -2.65 -14.32 -25.49
C GLU A 16 -3.46 -15.54 -25.91
N ARG A 17 -4.18 -16.12 -24.95
CA ARG A 17 -5.10 -17.25 -25.18
C ARG A 17 -6.30 -17.10 -24.25
N SER A 18 -7.47 -17.52 -24.71
CA SER A 18 -8.66 -17.58 -23.85
C SER A 18 -8.53 -18.74 -22.86
N VAL A 19 -8.54 -18.39 -21.55
CA VAL A 19 -8.52 -19.33 -20.44
C VAL A 19 -9.70 -18.95 -19.52
N GLN A 20 -10.63 -19.89 -19.31
CA GLN A 20 -11.82 -19.65 -18.47
C GLN A 20 -12.64 -18.41 -18.89
N ARG A 21 -12.76 -18.16 -20.19
CA ARG A 21 -13.46 -17.01 -20.80
C ARG A 21 -12.76 -15.64 -20.67
N GLU A 22 -11.55 -15.60 -20.13
CA GLU A 22 -10.72 -14.41 -20.01
C GLU A 22 -9.49 -14.53 -20.91
N LEU A 23 -9.03 -13.42 -21.49
CA LEU A 23 -7.76 -13.39 -22.21
C LEU A 23 -6.61 -13.38 -21.17
N ARG A 24 -5.73 -14.35 -21.28
CA ARG A 24 -4.58 -14.52 -20.40
C ARG A 24 -3.30 -14.70 -21.19
N ASN A 25 -2.19 -14.23 -20.66
CA ASN A 25 -0.87 -14.53 -21.20
C ASN A 25 -0.46 -15.94 -20.76
N VAL A 26 -0.32 -16.85 -21.73
CA VAL A 26 0.06 -18.25 -21.50
C VAL A 26 1.38 -18.56 -22.17
N CYS A 27 2.10 -19.57 -21.68
CA CYS A 27 3.33 -20.03 -22.31
C CYS A 27 3.06 -20.62 -23.69
N SER A 28 3.77 -20.14 -24.74
CA SER A 28 3.65 -20.67 -26.10
C SER A 28 4.16 -22.10 -26.27
N ALA A 29 5.05 -22.55 -25.37
CA ALA A 29 5.57 -23.92 -25.34
C ALA A 29 4.71 -24.87 -24.46
N ASP A 30 3.52 -24.45 -24.06
CA ASP A 30 2.55 -25.24 -23.28
C ASP A 30 3.12 -25.89 -22.00
N CYS A 31 4.07 -25.23 -21.33
CA CYS A 31 4.66 -25.71 -20.06
C CYS A 31 3.72 -25.62 -18.84
N GLY A 32 2.47 -25.18 -19.06
CA GLY A 32 1.45 -25.03 -18.03
C GLY A 32 1.50 -23.69 -17.28
N PHE A 33 2.35 -22.73 -17.67
CA PHE A 33 2.36 -21.40 -17.06
C PHE A 33 1.23 -20.54 -17.65
N ILE A 34 0.46 -19.92 -16.75
CA ILE A 34 -0.59 -18.93 -17.06
C ILE A 34 -0.34 -17.72 -16.16
N HIS A 35 -0.23 -16.54 -16.75
CA HIS A 35 -0.17 -15.27 -16.04
C HIS A 35 -1.58 -14.77 -15.79
N TYR A 36 -2.01 -14.80 -14.53
CA TYR A 36 -3.35 -14.38 -14.13
C TYR A 36 -3.48 -12.87 -13.90
N ASP A 37 -2.36 -12.16 -13.80
CA ASP A 37 -2.29 -10.72 -13.50
C ASP A 37 -3.05 -10.36 -12.20
N ASN A 38 -2.86 -11.20 -11.17
CA ASN A 38 -3.50 -10.99 -9.88
C ASN A 38 -2.97 -9.72 -9.21
N PRO A 39 -3.83 -8.96 -8.50
CA PRO A 39 -3.37 -7.82 -7.71
C PRO A 39 -2.31 -8.20 -6.70
N THR A 40 -1.27 -7.36 -6.59
CA THR A 40 -0.23 -7.54 -5.60
C THR A 40 -0.74 -7.12 -4.23
N PRO A 41 -0.62 -7.96 -3.17
CA PRO A 41 -0.98 -7.56 -1.82
C PRO A 41 0.02 -6.53 -1.27
N VAL A 42 -0.51 -5.46 -0.72
CA VAL A 42 0.24 -4.39 -0.03
C VAL A 42 -0.41 -4.17 1.33
N VAL A 43 0.38 -4.08 2.37
CA VAL A 43 -0.09 -3.73 3.71
C VAL A 43 0.06 -2.24 3.93
N ALA A 44 -0.93 -1.62 4.58
CA ALA A 44 -0.88 -0.22 4.99
C ALA A 44 -1.13 -0.10 6.49
N ALA A 45 -0.37 0.75 7.17
CA ALA A 45 -0.54 1.04 8.58
C ALA A 45 -0.99 2.49 8.81
N VAL A 46 -2.17 2.65 9.44
CA VAL A 46 -2.54 3.90 10.10
C VAL A 46 -1.87 3.90 11.45
N VAL A 47 -0.72 4.55 11.54
CA VAL A 47 0.08 4.63 12.76
C VAL A 47 -0.49 5.68 13.68
N GLU A 48 -0.95 5.27 14.87
CA GLU A 48 -1.35 6.18 15.94
C GLU A 48 -0.20 6.31 16.95
N HIS A 49 0.42 7.49 16.98
CA HIS A 49 1.55 7.80 17.86
C HIS A 49 1.26 9.08 18.65
N ASN A 50 1.39 9.01 19.99
CA ASN A 50 1.07 10.13 20.89
C ASN A 50 -0.35 10.69 20.70
N GLY A 51 -1.34 9.85 20.39
CA GLY A 51 -2.73 10.25 20.17
C GLY A 51 -2.98 10.98 18.83
N MET A 52 -2.02 10.99 17.93
CA MET A 52 -2.09 11.59 16.60
C MET A 52 -1.83 10.54 15.53
N VAL A 53 -2.31 10.78 14.31
CA VAL A 53 -1.92 9.98 13.14
C VAL A 53 -0.55 10.44 12.66
N LEU A 54 0.36 9.50 12.48
CA LEU A 54 1.65 9.75 11.83
C LEU A 54 1.51 9.46 10.34
N LEU A 55 1.83 10.46 9.53
CA LEU A 55 1.96 10.34 8.08
C LEU A 55 3.40 10.64 7.68
N ALA A 56 3.92 9.96 6.67
CA ALA A 56 5.29 10.10 6.21
C ALA A 56 5.37 10.50 4.74
N HIS A 57 6.47 11.15 4.37
CA HIS A 57 6.82 11.47 2.99
C HIS A 57 7.91 10.51 2.51
N ASN A 58 7.63 9.82 1.38
CA ASN A 58 8.59 8.92 0.78
C ASN A 58 9.50 9.69 -0.19
N ARG A 59 10.81 9.53 -0.01
CA ARG A 59 11.85 10.17 -0.81
C ARG A 59 11.75 9.86 -2.30
N GLY A 60 11.26 8.67 -2.66
CA GLY A 60 11.07 8.23 -4.04
C GLY A 60 9.85 8.81 -4.75
N TRP A 61 9.02 9.60 -4.07
CA TRP A 61 7.85 10.18 -4.71
C TRP A 61 8.20 11.29 -5.70
N PRO A 62 7.42 11.43 -6.79
CA PRO A 62 7.67 12.48 -7.78
C PRO A 62 7.49 13.87 -7.19
N PRO A 63 8.14 14.92 -7.77
CA PRO A 63 8.06 16.29 -7.28
C PRO A 63 6.63 16.84 -7.12
N ALA A 64 5.67 16.33 -7.90
CA ALA A 64 4.26 16.69 -7.78
C ALA A 64 3.63 16.29 -6.43
N LEU A 65 4.22 15.34 -5.72
CA LEU A 65 3.79 14.85 -4.40
C LEU A 65 4.63 15.39 -3.25
N ARG A 66 5.46 16.41 -3.48
CA ARG A 66 6.39 16.96 -2.47
C ARG A 66 5.71 17.42 -1.17
N SER A 67 4.45 17.82 -1.23
CA SER A 67 3.66 18.24 -0.05
C SER A 67 2.69 17.16 0.44
N PHE A 68 2.71 15.98 -0.17
CA PHE A 68 1.83 14.87 0.21
C PHE A 68 2.53 14.01 1.26
N TYR A 69 1.78 13.61 2.28
CA TYR A 69 2.18 12.65 3.31
C TYR A 69 1.18 11.50 3.32
N GLY A 70 1.67 10.28 3.27
CA GLY A 70 0.85 9.06 3.19
C GLY A 70 0.99 8.17 4.42
N LEU A 71 0.25 7.08 4.40
CA LEU A 71 0.40 6.01 5.39
C LEU A 71 1.71 5.26 5.14
N ILE A 72 2.19 4.59 6.17
CA ILE A 72 3.27 3.59 6.07
C ILE A 72 2.73 2.40 5.27
N THR A 73 3.52 1.93 4.31
CA THR A 73 3.08 0.82 3.43
C THR A 73 4.25 -0.07 3.07
N GLY A 74 3.98 -1.37 2.99
CA GLY A 74 4.97 -2.33 2.54
C GLY A 74 4.38 -3.52 1.81
N PHE A 75 5.24 -4.25 1.11
CA PHE A 75 4.87 -5.49 0.48
C PHE A 75 4.87 -6.64 1.48
N LEU A 76 3.86 -7.49 1.37
CA LEU A 76 3.79 -8.70 2.15
C LEU A 76 4.91 -9.66 1.73
N GLU A 77 5.73 -10.09 2.68
CA GLU A 77 6.81 -11.03 2.44
C GLU A 77 6.38 -12.50 2.52
N ARG A 78 7.25 -13.38 2.03
CA ARG A 78 6.99 -14.83 2.07
C ARG A 78 6.88 -15.33 3.52
N ALA A 79 5.81 -16.06 3.82
CA ALA A 79 5.52 -16.65 5.12
C ALA A 79 5.25 -15.63 6.25
N GLU A 80 4.96 -14.38 5.90
CA GLU A 80 4.55 -13.32 6.80
C GLU A 80 3.04 -13.17 6.79
N THR A 81 2.42 -12.91 7.95
CA THR A 81 1.01 -12.51 7.99
C THR A 81 0.88 -11.00 7.73
N PRO A 82 -0.29 -10.52 7.25
CA PRO A 82 -0.47 -9.07 7.04
C PRO A 82 -0.29 -8.24 8.32
N GLU A 83 -0.65 -8.78 9.50
CA GLU A 83 -0.42 -8.13 10.80
C GLU A 83 1.07 -7.99 11.11
N GLN A 84 1.85 -9.05 10.85
CA GLN A 84 3.30 -9.03 11.03
C GLN A 84 3.96 -8.01 10.10
N CYS A 85 3.52 -7.97 8.84
CA CYS A 85 3.96 -6.97 7.87
C CYS A 85 3.70 -5.55 8.36
N ALA A 86 2.48 -5.24 8.85
CA ALA A 86 2.15 -3.91 9.36
C ALA A 86 3.08 -3.48 10.51
N LEU A 87 3.39 -4.39 11.43
CA LEU A 87 4.28 -4.12 12.56
C LEU A 87 5.73 -3.99 12.11
N ARG A 88 6.19 -4.83 11.18
CA ARG A 88 7.54 -4.78 10.62
C ARG A 88 7.78 -3.46 9.91
N GLU A 89 6.89 -3.04 9.00
CA GLU A 89 7.03 -1.78 8.26
C GLU A 89 7.05 -0.56 9.20
N VAL A 90 6.20 -0.55 10.25
CA VAL A 90 6.24 0.51 11.27
C VAL A 90 7.60 0.54 11.99
N LYS A 91 8.18 -0.64 12.27
CA LYS A 91 9.49 -0.73 12.91
C LYS A 91 10.62 -0.34 11.96
N GLU A 92 10.59 -0.79 10.72
CA GLU A 92 11.65 -0.55 9.72
C GLU A 92 11.68 0.89 9.24
N GLU A 93 10.50 1.49 8.96
CA GLU A 93 10.42 2.83 8.40
C GLU A 93 10.48 3.95 9.45
N LEU A 94 10.01 3.69 10.68
CA LEU A 94 9.85 4.70 11.72
C LEU A 94 10.65 4.42 13.01
N ASP A 95 11.22 3.24 13.19
CA ASP A 95 11.81 2.72 14.43
C ASP A 95 10.84 2.73 15.63
N LEU A 96 9.53 2.73 15.37
CA LEU A 96 8.52 2.68 16.43
C LEU A 96 8.17 1.24 16.80
N ASP A 97 7.79 1.05 18.07
CA ASP A 97 7.30 -0.22 18.58
C ASP A 97 5.77 -0.26 18.48
N GLY A 98 5.26 -0.93 17.45
CA GLY A 98 3.83 -1.22 17.29
C GLY A 98 3.40 -2.34 18.24
N THR A 99 2.26 -2.18 18.91
CA THR A 99 1.80 -3.13 19.92
C THR A 99 0.76 -4.12 19.42
N LEU A 100 -0.07 -3.70 18.49
CA LEU A 100 -1.16 -4.49 17.93
C LEU A 100 -1.52 -3.93 16.55
N ALA A 101 -1.77 -4.83 15.60
CA ALA A 101 -2.33 -4.46 14.31
C ALA A 101 -3.82 -4.88 14.27
N THR A 102 -4.73 -3.90 14.21
CA THR A 102 -6.16 -4.13 14.09
C THR A 102 -6.63 -3.84 12.67
N LEU A 103 -7.24 -4.81 12.01
CA LEU A 103 -7.72 -4.67 10.63
C LEU A 103 -8.76 -3.53 10.53
N ILE A 104 -8.50 -2.59 9.61
CA ILE A 104 -9.45 -1.54 9.22
C ILE A 104 -10.29 -2.03 8.05
N GLY A 105 -9.66 -2.58 7.02
CA GLY A 105 -10.34 -3.07 5.84
C GLY A 105 -9.41 -3.47 4.71
N VAL A 106 -10.02 -3.88 3.60
CA VAL A 106 -9.33 -4.29 2.38
C VAL A 106 -9.85 -3.42 1.23
N TYR A 107 -8.93 -2.84 0.44
CA TYR A 107 -9.25 -1.84 -0.57
C TYR A 107 -8.57 -2.17 -1.91
N ALA A 108 -9.33 -2.10 -2.99
CA ALA A 108 -8.74 -2.19 -4.32
C ALA A 108 -7.98 -0.89 -4.66
N PHE A 109 -6.79 -1.06 -5.23
CA PHE A 109 -6.02 0.03 -5.82
C PHE A 109 -5.72 -0.30 -7.28
N GLU A 110 -6.75 -0.14 -8.12
CA GLU A 110 -6.76 -0.57 -9.51
C GLU A 110 -5.62 0.04 -10.35
N GLN A 111 -5.31 1.31 -10.11
CA GLN A 111 -4.26 2.04 -10.85
C GLN A 111 -2.88 1.40 -10.75
N MET A 112 -2.62 0.65 -9.68
CA MET A 112 -1.35 -0.04 -9.43
C MET A 112 -1.49 -1.56 -9.47
N ASN A 113 -2.68 -2.07 -9.81
CA ASN A 113 -3.01 -3.49 -9.72
C ASN A 113 -2.63 -4.07 -8.36
N GLN A 114 -3.11 -3.43 -7.29
CA GLN A 114 -2.82 -3.80 -5.90
C GLN A 114 -4.11 -4.01 -5.09
N VAL A 115 -4.02 -4.85 -4.08
CA VAL A 115 -4.98 -4.95 -2.99
C VAL A 115 -4.31 -4.47 -1.70
N ILE A 116 -4.88 -3.45 -1.07
CA ILE A 116 -4.37 -2.87 0.17
C ILE A 116 -5.10 -3.48 1.35
N ILE A 117 -4.35 -4.08 2.27
CA ILE A 117 -4.84 -4.62 3.54
C ILE A 117 -4.40 -3.64 4.62
N ALA A 118 -5.35 -2.86 5.16
CA ALA A 118 -5.02 -1.75 6.03
C ALA A 118 -5.27 -2.08 7.50
N TYR A 119 -4.31 -1.70 8.34
CA TYR A 119 -4.33 -1.89 9.78
C TYR A 119 -4.20 -0.57 10.53
N HIS A 120 -4.86 -0.47 11.69
CA HIS A 120 -4.55 0.52 12.72
C HIS A 120 -3.45 -0.05 13.61
N VAL A 121 -2.37 0.71 13.81
CA VAL A 121 -1.22 0.31 14.62
C VAL A 121 -0.93 1.40 15.65
N PRO A 122 -1.35 1.22 16.92
CA PRO A 122 -0.84 2.03 18.02
C PRO A 122 0.65 1.76 18.19
N ALA A 123 1.44 2.83 18.23
CA ALA A 123 2.89 2.72 18.32
C ALA A 123 3.49 3.71 19.36
N SER A 124 4.64 3.33 19.89
CA SER A 124 5.40 4.12 20.87
C SER A 124 6.88 4.14 20.54
N GLY A 125 7.62 5.08 21.13
CA GLY A 125 9.05 5.23 20.91
C GLY A 125 9.41 6.60 20.35
N ALA A 126 10.65 6.78 19.94
CA ALA A 126 11.13 7.98 19.26
C ALA A 126 11.24 7.71 17.76
N VAL A 127 10.57 8.52 16.94
CA VAL A 127 10.60 8.37 15.50
C VAL A 127 12.02 8.53 14.95
N ARG A 128 12.47 7.55 14.19
CA ARG A 128 13.69 7.59 13.40
C ARG A 128 13.37 7.04 12.02
N LEU A 129 13.50 7.90 11.02
CA LEU A 129 13.22 7.52 9.64
C LEU A 129 14.35 6.65 9.07
N ASN A 130 13.98 5.67 8.27
CA ASN A 130 14.93 4.92 7.45
C ASN A 130 15.34 5.73 6.19
N GLU A 131 16.05 5.08 5.27
CA GLU A 131 16.52 5.71 4.03
C GLU A 131 15.41 5.97 2.99
N GLU A 132 14.25 5.36 3.12
CA GLU A 132 13.13 5.51 2.19
C GLU A 132 12.31 6.76 2.48
N LEU A 133 12.27 7.18 3.72
CA LEU A 133 11.52 8.35 4.17
C LEU A 133 12.45 9.55 4.37
N ASP A 134 11.93 10.76 4.15
CA ASP A 134 12.69 11.99 4.36
C ASP A 134 11.99 13.01 5.28
N ASP A 135 10.70 12.84 5.53
CA ASP A 135 9.94 13.69 6.46
C ASP A 135 8.72 12.94 7.01
N PHE A 136 8.19 13.41 8.14
CA PHE A 136 6.95 12.90 8.74
C PHE A 136 6.19 14.01 9.46
N ARG A 137 4.90 13.76 9.69
CA ARG A 137 4.02 14.68 10.43
C ARG A 137 3.14 13.93 11.40
N HIS A 138 3.01 14.47 12.59
CA HIS A 138 1.93 14.11 13.50
C HIS A 138 0.75 15.02 13.27
N ILE A 139 -0.40 14.44 12.93
CA ILE A 139 -1.62 15.18 12.62
C ILE A 139 -2.69 14.79 13.63
N PRO A 140 -3.27 15.74 14.39
CA PRO A 140 -4.41 15.45 15.25
C PRO A 140 -5.52 14.77 14.45
N LEU A 141 -6.20 13.78 15.02
CA LEU A 141 -7.22 13.01 14.31
C LEU A 141 -8.27 13.90 13.65
N ALA A 142 -8.71 14.96 14.33
CA ALA A 142 -9.72 15.90 13.83
C ALA A 142 -9.23 16.78 12.65
N GLU A 143 -7.92 16.88 12.44
CA GLU A 143 -7.30 17.65 11.36
C GLU A 143 -6.85 16.77 10.19
N CYS A 144 -6.92 15.45 10.35
CA CYS A 144 -6.55 14.52 9.29
C CYS A 144 -7.44 14.70 8.07
N ARG A 145 -6.82 14.64 6.90
CA ARG A 145 -7.49 14.67 5.59
C ARG A 145 -7.27 13.33 4.90
N ALA A 146 -8.33 12.75 4.38
CA ALA A 146 -8.27 11.52 3.60
C ALA A 146 -8.21 11.83 2.10
N TRP A 147 -7.96 10.81 1.28
CA TRP A 147 -7.98 10.94 -0.18
C TRP A 147 -8.77 9.80 -0.82
N ALA A 148 -9.22 9.99 -2.06
CA ALA A 148 -10.27 9.18 -2.69
C ALA A 148 -9.79 7.83 -3.26
N SER A 149 -8.54 7.41 -3.02
CA SER A 149 -8.00 6.16 -3.58
C SER A 149 -6.98 5.50 -2.65
N GLY A 150 -6.79 4.20 -2.84
CA GLY A 150 -5.76 3.43 -2.15
C GLY A 150 -5.85 3.58 -0.62
N THR A 151 -4.74 3.93 -0.01
CA THR A 151 -4.60 4.06 1.46
C THR A 151 -5.43 5.17 2.08
N GLY A 152 -5.88 6.17 1.28
CA GLY A 152 -6.74 7.24 1.78
C GLY A 152 -8.12 6.77 2.21
N LEU A 153 -8.64 5.71 1.57
CA LEU A 153 -9.90 5.11 1.98
C LEU A 153 -9.78 4.44 3.35
N ALA A 154 -8.64 3.82 3.62
CA ALA A 154 -8.35 3.22 4.93
C ALA A 154 -8.27 4.28 6.03
N LEU A 155 -7.56 5.40 5.78
CA LEU A 155 -7.51 6.51 6.73
C LEU A 155 -8.89 7.09 7.00
N ARG A 156 -9.72 7.29 5.96
CA ARG A 156 -11.10 7.74 6.11
C ARG A 156 -11.91 6.82 7.02
N ASP A 157 -11.86 5.52 6.74
CA ASP A 157 -12.67 4.55 7.46
C ASP A 157 -12.18 4.40 8.91
N PHE A 158 -10.88 4.46 9.17
CA PHE A 158 -10.32 4.57 10.53
C PHE A 158 -10.87 5.79 11.27
N LEU A 159 -10.84 6.98 10.68
CA LEU A 159 -11.34 8.21 11.33
C LEU A 159 -12.84 8.14 11.60
N ARG A 160 -13.60 7.53 10.71
CA ARG A 160 -15.05 7.29 10.92
C ARG A 160 -15.32 6.38 12.12
N THR A 161 -14.48 5.39 12.41
CA THR A 161 -14.63 4.59 13.63
C THR A 161 -14.44 5.41 14.91
N ARG A 162 -13.80 6.58 14.80
CA ARG A 162 -13.60 7.56 15.88
C ARG A 162 -14.65 8.69 15.86
N GLY A 163 -15.70 8.58 15.03
CA GLY A 163 -16.75 9.58 14.88
C GLY A 163 -16.33 10.83 14.11
N ILE A 164 -15.23 10.75 13.33
CA ILE A 164 -14.67 11.88 12.57
C ILE A 164 -14.93 11.66 11.08
N GLU A 165 -15.61 12.60 10.42
CA GLU A 165 -15.73 12.64 8.96
C GLU A 165 -14.62 13.53 8.40
N PRO A 166 -13.56 12.97 7.77
CA PRO A 166 -12.43 13.76 7.34
C PRO A 166 -12.75 14.57 6.08
N ALA A 167 -12.16 15.76 5.98
CA ALA A 167 -12.12 16.47 4.71
C ALA A 167 -11.28 15.70 3.69
N MET A 168 -11.66 15.79 2.41
CA MET A 168 -10.95 15.11 1.34
C MET A 168 -9.82 15.97 0.78
N LEU A 169 -8.67 15.34 0.58
CA LEU A 169 -7.49 15.92 -0.08
C LEU A 169 -7.49 15.48 -1.55
N GLU A 170 -7.36 16.42 -2.46
CA GLU A 170 -7.09 16.13 -3.87
C GLU A 170 -5.60 15.83 -4.05
N ILE A 171 -5.30 14.61 -4.50
CA ILE A 171 -3.93 14.24 -4.86
C ILE A 171 -3.72 14.53 -6.35
N PRO A 172 -2.62 15.21 -6.73
CA PRO A 172 -2.28 15.40 -8.14
C PRO A 172 -2.20 14.04 -8.85
N ARG A 173 -3.01 13.86 -9.90
CA ARG A 173 -2.97 12.62 -10.70
C ARG A 173 -1.63 12.56 -11.43
N ARG A 174 -0.96 11.40 -11.42
CA ARG A 174 0.10 11.12 -12.39
C ARG A 174 -0.49 11.33 -13.78
N ARG A 175 0.07 12.24 -14.55
CA ARG A 175 -0.18 12.25 -16.01
C ARG A 175 0.39 10.94 -16.52
N ALA A 176 -0.46 10.12 -17.16
CA ALA A 176 0.03 9.00 -17.95
C ALA A 176 0.87 9.60 -19.08
N GLU A 177 2.18 9.33 -19.07
CA GLU A 177 3.05 9.54 -20.20
C GLU A 177 2.90 8.39 -21.19
#